data_929c51415af8f92e25d1fc74d50d1fdd
#
_entry.id   929c51415af8f92e25d1fc74d50d1fdd
#
_cell.length_a   1.000
_cell.length_b   1.000
_cell.length_c   1.000
_cell.angle_alpha   90.00
_cell.angle_beta   90.00
_cell.angle_gamma   90.00
#
_symmetry.space_group_name_H-M   'P 1'
#
loop_
_entity.id
_entity.type
_entity.pdbx_description
1 polymer ?
#
loop_
_entity_poly.entity_id
_entity_poly.type
_entity_poly.pdbx_seq_one_letter_code
_entity_poly.pdbx_strand_id
1 'polypeptide(L)'
;GIIVTVLTAVVTIGGIKSISKVAEIVVPIMALTFLGGSVVALVINRAAVPGAFKAIFTCAFAKESVIGGTAGTGVITFMTVMRTGIARGVYTNEAGLGSSPIVAAAAKTNSGVRQGLLSMTSVFVTTILTCSMTGLVIISSGLMDSSDMNGSTLVTAAYNMCLPHNIGMYLIAVGIMFFAFTTILGWNYYGERCLVYLTGTTKWIKPYKIIYIAAIALAPFLSLEPIWLLADITNALMIIPNLIAIIALRKVIIGETKLYFSKRNEEKMSAAVKAVE
;
A
#
# COMPACT_ATOMS: atom_id res chain seq x y z
N GLY A 1 18.93 4.28 7.49
CA GLY A 1 19.19 5.34 6.49
C GLY A 1 20.26 4.90 5.49
N ILE A 2 21.54 4.79 5.90
CA ILE A 2 22.70 4.55 5.01
C ILE A 2 22.54 3.28 4.17
N ILE A 3 22.20 2.15 4.78
CA ILE A 3 22.05 0.87 4.07
C ILE A 3 20.99 0.99 2.96
N VAL A 4 19.83 1.54 3.28
CA VAL A 4 18.74 1.71 2.30
C VAL A 4 19.16 2.67 1.18
N THR A 5 19.87 3.75 1.50
CA THR A 5 20.38 4.70 0.51
C THR A 5 21.35 4.03 -0.47
N VAL A 6 22.31 3.25 0.02
CA VAL A 6 23.29 2.54 -0.83
C VAL A 6 22.60 1.50 -1.70
N LEU A 7 21.73 0.68 -1.13
CA LEU A 7 20.97 -0.33 -1.89
C LEU A 7 20.10 0.32 -2.96
N THR A 8 19.41 1.42 -2.62
CA THR A 8 18.60 2.17 -3.58
C THR A 8 19.45 2.72 -4.72
N ALA A 9 20.61 3.31 -4.41
CA ALA A 9 21.53 3.84 -5.42
C ALA A 9 21.95 2.74 -6.41
N VAL A 10 22.38 1.59 -5.92
CA VAL A 10 22.81 0.46 -6.75
C VAL A 10 21.69 -0.03 -7.67
N VAL A 11 20.49 -0.21 -7.13
CA VAL A 11 19.36 -0.77 -7.89
C VAL A 11 18.79 0.23 -8.89
N THR A 12 18.67 1.51 -8.51
CA THR A 12 18.08 2.55 -9.38
C THR A 12 18.97 2.92 -10.56
N ILE A 13 20.29 2.78 -10.45
CA ILE A 13 21.21 2.97 -11.57
C ILE A 13 20.90 1.98 -12.70
N GLY A 14 20.53 0.73 -12.38
CA GLY A 14 20.14 -0.29 -13.36
C GLY A 14 18.78 -0.08 -14.02
N GLY A 15 18.00 0.93 -13.61
CA GLY A 15 16.69 1.28 -14.16
C GLY A 15 15.61 0.24 -13.91
N ILE A 16 14.51 0.30 -14.70
CA ILE A 16 13.30 -0.53 -14.47
C ILE A 16 13.58 -2.03 -14.46
N LYS A 17 14.52 -2.53 -15.27
CA LYS A 17 14.86 -3.95 -15.31
C LYS A 17 15.47 -4.43 -13.99
N SER A 18 16.35 -3.63 -13.39
CA SER A 18 16.96 -3.93 -12.10
C SER A 18 15.93 -3.83 -10.98
N ILE A 19 15.11 -2.78 -10.99
CA ILE A 19 14.02 -2.58 -10.02
C ILE A 19 13.04 -3.76 -10.05
N SER A 20 12.57 -4.17 -11.24
CA SER A 20 11.65 -5.29 -11.40
C SER A 20 12.23 -6.61 -10.90
N LYS A 21 13.51 -6.89 -11.22
CA LYS A 21 14.18 -8.12 -10.79
C LYS A 21 14.33 -8.20 -9.26
N VAL A 22 14.65 -7.09 -8.62
CA VAL A 22 14.74 -7.01 -7.15
C VAL A 22 13.35 -7.15 -6.53
N ALA A 23 12.35 -6.45 -7.06
CA ALA A 23 10.98 -6.52 -6.56
C ALA A 23 10.38 -7.93 -6.71
N GLU A 24 10.64 -8.64 -7.81
CA GLU A 24 10.19 -10.01 -8.07
C GLU A 24 10.62 -10.99 -6.96
N ILE A 25 11.78 -10.80 -6.37
CA ILE A 25 12.32 -11.65 -5.31
C ILE A 25 11.91 -11.13 -3.93
N VAL A 26 12.11 -9.84 -3.68
CA VAL A 26 11.95 -9.24 -2.35
C VAL A 26 10.48 -9.19 -1.92
N VAL A 27 9.56 -8.82 -2.84
CA VAL A 27 8.15 -8.63 -2.49
C VAL A 27 7.46 -9.93 -2.04
N PRO A 28 7.60 -11.09 -2.71
CA PRO A 28 7.03 -12.33 -2.22
C PRO A 28 7.60 -12.77 -0.87
N ILE A 29 8.93 -12.68 -0.69
CA ILE A 29 9.58 -13.05 0.57
C ILE A 29 9.05 -12.18 1.71
N MET A 30 9.02 -10.86 1.51
CA MET A 30 8.51 -9.88 2.44
C MET A 30 7.04 -10.16 2.82
N ALA A 31 6.18 -10.36 1.80
CA ALA A 31 4.77 -10.62 2.00
C ALA A 31 4.54 -11.92 2.78
N LEU A 32 5.20 -13.01 2.40
CA LEU A 32 5.08 -14.30 3.08
C LEU A 32 5.60 -14.24 4.52
N THR A 33 6.73 -13.57 4.75
CA THR A 33 7.30 -13.43 6.09
C THR A 33 6.38 -12.61 7.00
N PHE A 34 5.86 -11.49 6.49
CA PHE A 34 4.97 -10.62 7.26
C PHE A 34 3.61 -11.28 7.53
N LEU A 35 2.97 -11.84 6.51
CA LEU A 35 1.70 -12.55 6.65
C LEU A 35 1.84 -13.79 7.53
N GLY A 36 2.90 -14.59 7.33
CA GLY A 36 3.18 -15.75 8.16
C GLY A 36 3.39 -15.37 9.64
N GLY A 37 4.19 -14.35 9.91
CA GLY A 37 4.39 -13.83 11.27
C GLY A 37 3.10 -13.30 11.89
N SER A 38 2.25 -12.63 11.10
CA SER A 38 0.95 -12.15 11.56
C SER A 38 0.00 -13.30 11.91
N VAL A 39 -0.06 -14.34 11.07
CA VAL A 39 -0.84 -15.56 11.35
C VAL A 39 -0.37 -16.22 12.64
N VAL A 40 0.94 -16.40 12.81
CA VAL A 40 1.51 -16.99 14.03
C VAL A 40 1.14 -16.15 15.26
N ALA A 41 1.28 -14.82 15.19
CA ALA A 41 0.89 -13.91 16.27
C ALA A 41 -0.59 -14.07 16.66
N LEU A 42 -1.50 -14.14 15.68
CA LEU A 42 -2.93 -14.31 15.91
C LEU A 42 -3.28 -15.72 16.43
N VAL A 43 -2.59 -16.75 15.98
CA VAL A 43 -2.79 -18.13 16.47
C VAL A 43 -2.35 -18.29 17.92
N ILE A 44 -1.20 -17.71 18.29
CA ILE A 44 -0.73 -17.71 19.68
C ILE A 44 -1.73 -16.97 20.58
N ASN A 45 -2.27 -15.84 20.11
CA ASN A 45 -3.21 -15.02 20.87
C ASN A 45 -4.67 -15.27 20.51
N ARG A 46 -5.00 -16.48 20.04
CA ARG A 46 -6.35 -16.84 19.55
C ARG A 46 -7.49 -16.52 20.52
N ALA A 47 -7.24 -16.53 21.82
CA ALA A 47 -8.25 -16.21 22.83
C ALA A 47 -8.66 -14.72 22.80
N ALA A 48 -7.77 -13.81 22.42
CA ALA A 48 -8.03 -12.37 22.31
C ALA A 48 -8.69 -11.98 20.97
N VAL A 49 -8.52 -12.78 19.91
CA VAL A 49 -9.01 -12.47 18.55
C VAL A 49 -10.52 -12.24 18.49
N PRO A 50 -11.41 -13.07 19.09
CA PRO A 50 -12.85 -12.80 19.08
C PRO A 50 -13.22 -11.50 19.77
N GLY A 51 -12.50 -11.16 20.88
CA GLY A 51 -12.65 -9.90 21.57
C GLY A 51 -12.24 -8.70 20.71
N ALA A 52 -11.15 -8.84 19.97
CA ALA A 52 -10.69 -7.82 19.02
C ALA A 52 -11.70 -7.55 17.89
N PHE A 53 -12.28 -8.61 17.29
CA PHE A 53 -13.35 -8.45 16.31
C PHE A 53 -14.57 -7.76 16.93
N LYS A 54 -15.01 -8.21 18.11
CA LYS A 54 -16.13 -7.57 18.81
C LYS A 54 -15.86 -6.08 19.05
N ALA A 55 -14.66 -5.73 19.51
CA ALA A 55 -14.26 -4.33 19.76
C ALA A 55 -14.34 -3.51 18.47
N ILE A 56 -13.80 -4.00 17.34
CA ILE A 56 -13.86 -3.32 16.05
C ILE A 56 -15.30 -2.97 15.66
N PHE A 57 -16.19 -3.97 15.66
CA PHE A 57 -17.58 -3.75 15.27
C PHE A 57 -18.36 -2.91 16.27
N THR A 58 -18.16 -3.14 17.58
CA THR A 58 -18.84 -2.36 18.60
C THR A 58 -18.42 -0.90 18.54
N CYS A 59 -17.11 -0.62 18.47
CA CYS A 59 -16.62 0.75 18.40
C CYS A 59 -16.99 1.45 17.08
N ALA A 60 -17.05 0.72 15.97
CA ALA A 60 -17.47 1.30 14.68
C ALA A 60 -18.93 1.73 14.66
N PHE A 61 -19.82 1.02 15.38
CA PHE A 61 -21.27 1.24 15.37
C PHE A 61 -21.85 1.66 16.72
N ALA A 62 -21.01 1.93 17.73
CA ALA A 62 -21.48 2.43 19.02
C ALA A 62 -22.15 3.79 18.86
N LYS A 63 -23.25 4.01 19.61
CA LYS A 63 -23.98 5.29 19.59
C LYS A 63 -23.09 6.46 19.96
N GLU A 64 -22.15 6.25 20.86
CA GLU A 64 -21.16 7.26 21.27
C GLU A 64 -20.19 7.62 20.13
N SER A 65 -19.85 6.68 19.26
CA SER A 65 -19.04 6.93 18.08
C SER A 65 -19.82 7.63 16.96
N VAL A 66 -21.13 7.37 16.87
CA VAL A 66 -22.01 7.93 15.83
C VAL A 66 -22.61 9.27 16.25
N ILE A 67 -23.00 9.43 17.53
CA ILE A 67 -23.68 10.61 18.04
C ILE A 67 -22.68 11.61 18.66
N GLY A 68 -21.45 11.16 18.94
CA GLY A 68 -20.42 11.95 19.62
C GLY A 68 -20.77 12.23 21.07
N GLY A 69 -19.91 11.83 21.99
CA GLY A 69 -20.02 12.24 23.38
C GLY A 69 -20.21 13.75 23.48
N THR A 70 -21.16 14.18 24.31
CA THR A 70 -21.51 15.58 24.63
C THR A 70 -21.15 16.63 23.57
N ALA A 71 -22.17 16.98 22.79
CA ALA A 71 -22.28 18.22 22.01
C ALA A 71 -21.01 18.71 21.28
N GLY A 72 -20.69 18.12 20.15
CA GLY A 72 -19.72 18.68 19.21
C GLY A 72 -18.37 17.96 19.12
N THR A 73 -17.77 17.50 20.21
CA THR A 73 -16.47 16.83 20.21
C THR A 73 -16.49 15.48 19.51
N GLY A 74 -17.56 14.72 19.62
CA GLY A 74 -17.65 13.41 19.02
C GLY A 74 -17.88 13.42 17.51
N VAL A 75 -18.59 14.42 16.98
CA VAL A 75 -18.72 14.61 15.51
C VAL A 75 -17.34 14.94 14.92
N ILE A 76 -16.57 15.79 15.60
CA ILE A 76 -15.20 16.13 15.19
C ILE A 76 -14.32 14.88 15.22
N THR A 77 -14.42 14.03 16.25
CA THR A 77 -13.65 12.80 16.37
C THR A 77 -14.00 11.80 15.27
N PHE A 78 -15.30 11.56 15.01
CA PHE A 78 -15.77 10.70 13.94
C PHE A 78 -15.27 11.16 12.56
N MET A 79 -15.43 12.44 12.26
CA MET A 79 -14.95 13.02 11.00
C MET A 79 -13.44 12.92 10.86
N THR A 80 -12.69 13.11 11.93
CA THR A 80 -11.24 13.00 11.93
C THR A 80 -10.80 11.56 11.67
N VAL A 81 -11.39 10.59 12.37
CA VAL A 81 -11.08 9.16 12.19
C VAL A 81 -11.43 8.70 10.77
N MET A 82 -12.63 9.06 10.29
CA MET A 82 -13.07 8.74 8.93
C MET A 82 -12.15 9.35 7.88
N ARG A 83 -11.83 10.64 8.00
CA ARG A 83 -10.93 11.35 7.09
C ARG A 83 -9.54 10.73 7.08
N THR A 84 -8.98 10.46 8.26
CA THR A 84 -7.65 9.85 8.39
C THR A 84 -7.64 8.44 7.82
N GLY A 85 -8.64 7.61 8.13
CA GLY A 85 -8.76 6.26 7.60
C GLY A 85 -8.85 6.22 6.08
N ILE A 86 -9.69 7.08 5.47
CA ILE A 86 -9.81 7.21 4.03
C ILE A 86 -8.48 7.67 3.42
N ALA A 87 -7.85 8.70 3.97
CA ALA A 87 -6.58 9.23 3.46
C ALA A 87 -5.48 8.16 3.48
N ARG A 88 -5.36 7.40 4.57
CA ARG A 88 -4.37 6.31 4.67
C ARG A 88 -4.69 5.13 3.75
N GLY A 89 -5.96 4.78 3.55
CA GLY A 89 -6.39 3.77 2.59
C GLY A 89 -6.07 4.15 1.15
N VAL A 90 -6.37 5.39 0.76
CA VAL A 90 -6.01 5.95 -0.56
C VAL A 90 -4.50 5.93 -0.77
N TYR A 91 -3.73 6.35 0.24
CA TYR A 91 -2.26 6.36 0.19
C TYR A 91 -1.69 4.94 0.01
N THR A 92 -2.13 3.99 0.83
CA THR A 92 -1.62 2.61 0.81
C THR A 92 -1.90 1.89 -0.51
N ASN A 93 -3.08 2.11 -1.10
CA ASN A 93 -3.52 1.45 -2.32
C ASN A 93 -3.18 2.25 -3.59
N GLU A 94 -2.61 3.44 -3.45
CA GLU A 94 -2.46 4.41 -4.56
C GLU A 94 -3.78 4.67 -5.31
N ALA A 95 -4.90 4.53 -4.60
CA ALA A 95 -6.24 4.54 -5.18
C ALA A 95 -6.62 5.95 -5.66
N GLY A 96 -6.77 6.09 -6.98
CA GLY A 96 -7.11 7.38 -7.58
C GLY A 96 -5.95 8.37 -7.68
N LEU A 97 -4.73 8.02 -7.28
CA LEU A 97 -3.55 8.89 -7.38
C LEU A 97 -2.98 8.98 -8.80
N GLY A 98 -3.22 7.97 -9.66
CA GLY A 98 -2.65 7.91 -11.00
C GLY A 98 -1.20 7.41 -11.05
N SER A 99 -0.58 7.08 -9.92
CA SER A 99 0.78 6.54 -9.84
C SER A 99 0.85 5.07 -10.28
N SER A 100 -0.03 4.23 -9.78
CA SER A 100 -0.09 2.80 -10.10
C SER A 100 -0.16 2.50 -11.62
N PRO A 101 -0.93 3.22 -12.46
CA PRO A 101 -0.91 3.07 -13.92
C PRO A 101 0.45 3.29 -14.57
N ILE A 102 1.36 4.07 -13.98
CA ILE A 102 2.70 4.34 -14.52
C ILE A 102 3.55 3.05 -14.56
N VAL A 103 3.51 2.26 -13.50
CA VAL A 103 4.17 0.94 -13.48
C VAL A 103 3.39 -0.09 -14.29
N ALA A 104 2.06 -0.07 -14.20
CA ALA A 104 1.22 -0.97 -14.98
C ALA A 104 1.46 -0.84 -16.49
N ALA A 105 1.77 0.37 -16.98
CA ALA A 105 2.12 0.59 -18.39
C ALA A 105 3.43 -0.10 -18.82
N ALA A 106 4.31 -0.45 -17.89
CA ALA A 106 5.54 -1.21 -18.17
C ALA A 106 5.32 -2.74 -18.20
N ALA A 107 4.13 -3.22 -17.86
CA ALA A 107 3.81 -4.64 -17.82
C ALA A 107 3.73 -5.22 -19.24
N LYS A 108 4.26 -6.43 -19.40
CA LYS A 108 4.17 -7.19 -20.66
C LYS A 108 2.81 -7.88 -20.73
N THR A 109 1.79 -7.16 -21.15
CA THR A 109 0.42 -7.68 -21.29
C THR A 109 -0.22 -7.19 -22.57
N ASN A 110 -1.09 -8.01 -23.16
CA ASN A 110 -1.84 -7.66 -24.36
C ASN A 110 -3.23 -7.07 -24.03
N SER A 111 -3.57 -6.92 -22.76
CA SER A 111 -4.88 -6.43 -22.32
C SER A 111 -4.76 -5.57 -21.08
N GLY A 112 -5.23 -4.32 -21.17
CA GLY A 112 -5.34 -3.41 -20.03
C GLY A 112 -6.29 -3.93 -18.95
N VAL A 113 -7.36 -4.63 -19.37
CA VAL A 113 -8.33 -5.23 -18.43
C VAL A 113 -7.68 -6.33 -17.60
N ARG A 114 -6.85 -7.19 -18.21
CA ARG A 114 -6.10 -8.23 -17.49
C ARG A 114 -5.17 -7.61 -16.46
N GLN A 115 -4.45 -6.55 -16.83
CA GLN A 115 -3.58 -5.83 -15.90
C GLN A 115 -4.38 -5.19 -14.75
N GLY A 116 -5.54 -4.60 -15.05
CA GLY A 116 -6.44 -4.05 -14.03
C GLY A 116 -6.91 -5.09 -13.02
N LEU A 117 -7.30 -6.29 -13.48
CA LEU A 117 -7.69 -7.38 -12.60
C LEU A 117 -6.54 -7.86 -11.69
N LEU A 118 -5.31 -7.92 -12.22
CA LEU A 118 -4.12 -8.22 -11.40
C LEU A 118 -3.86 -7.14 -10.35
N SER A 119 -4.01 -5.88 -10.70
CA SER A 119 -3.87 -4.76 -9.75
C SER A 119 -4.93 -4.82 -8.63
N MET A 120 -6.18 -5.20 -8.95
CA MET A 120 -7.21 -5.42 -7.93
C MET A 120 -6.83 -6.53 -6.93
N THR A 121 -6.21 -7.61 -7.41
CA THR A 121 -5.72 -8.69 -6.52
C THR A 121 -4.64 -8.17 -5.57
N SER A 122 -3.74 -7.30 -6.04
CA SER A 122 -2.73 -6.66 -5.20
C SER A 122 -3.37 -5.83 -4.08
N VAL A 123 -4.37 -5.01 -4.42
CA VAL A 123 -5.12 -4.20 -3.42
C VAL A 123 -5.80 -5.09 -2.39
N PHE A 124 -6.40 -6.22 -2.82
CA PHE A 124 -7.01 -7.19 -1.91
C PHE A 124 -5.99 -7.73 -0.90
N VAL A 125 -4.83 -8.19 -1.37
CA VAL A 125 -3.76 -8.71 -0.49
C VAL A 125 -3.27 -7.64 0.47
N THR A 126 -3.02 -6.43 0.00
CA THR A 126 -2.48 -5.36 0.83
C THR A 126 -3.49 -4.88 1.87
N THR A 127 -4.73 -4.65 1.49
CA THR A 127 -5.72 -4.04 2.39
C THR A 127 -6.48 -5.09 3.18
N ILE A 128 -7.06 -6.10 2.53
CA ILE A 128 -7.90 -7.07 3.23
C ILE A 128 -7.06 -8.03 4.06
N LEU A 129 -5.93 -8.53 3.54
CA LEU A 129 -5.10 -9.45 4.31
C LEU A 129 -4.13 -8.69 5.23
N THR A 130 -3.21 -7.92 4.67
CA THR A 130 -2.12 -7.33 5.46
C THR A 130 -2.59 -6.31 6.49
N CYS A 131 -3.40 -5.33 6.09
CA CYS A 131 -3.87 -4.30 7.03
C CYS A 131 -4.84 -4.87 8.08
N SER A 132 -5.73 -5.80 7.71
CA SER A 132 -6.64 -6.42 8.69
C SER A 132 -5.91 -7.28 9.70
N MET A 133 -4.92 -8.07 9.28
CA MET A 133 -4.08 -8.85 10.21
C MET A 133 -3.29 -7.94 11.15
N THR A 134 -2.69 -6.87 10.64
CA THR A 134 -1.96 -5.89 11.46
C THR A 134 -2.88 -5.25 12.49
N GLY A 135 -4.06 -4.80 12.06
CA GLY A 135 -5.07 -4.22 12.96
C GLY A 135 -5.52 -5.19 14.04
N LEU A 136 -5.78 -6.44 13.69
CA LEU A 136 -6.15 -7.48 14.66
C LEU A 136 -5.04 -7.76 15.67
N VAL A 137 -3.76 -7.81 15.25
CA VAL A 137 -2.63 -7.98 16.16
C VAL A 137 -2.54 -6.82 17.14
N ILE A 138 -2.67 -5.57 16.65
CA ILE A 138 -2.62 -4.38 17.50
C ILE A 138 -3.76 -4.39 18.54
N ILE A 139 -4.98 -4.67 18.12
CA ILE A 139 -6.13 -4.69 19.04
C ILE A 139 -6.04 -5.85 20.02
N SER A 140 -5.61 -7.03 19.55
CA SER A 140 -5.43 -8.22 20.40
C SER A 140 -4.32 -8.04 21.44
N SER A 141 -3.36 -7.15 21.20
CA SER A 141 -2.28 -6.85 22.18
C SER A 141 -2.75 -6.00 23.36
N GLY A 142 -3.90 -5.31 23.24
CA GLY A 142 -4.43 -4.42 24.29
C GLY A 142 -3.66 -3.11 24.46
N LEU A 143 -2.68 -2.78 23.60
CA LEU A 143 -1.85 -1.58 23.72
C LEU A 143 -2.54 -0.30 23.25
N MET A 144 -3.67 -0.39 22.54
CA MET A 144 -4.34 0.79 22.00
C MET A 144 -4.80 1.78 23.06
N ASP A 145 -5.26 1.28 24.22
CA ASP A 145 -5.88 2.10 25.25
C ASP A 145 -4.88 2.63 26.30
N SER A 146 -3.65 2.12 26.30
CA SER A 146 -2.68 2.34 27.38
C SER A 146 -1.38 3.01 26.96
N SER A 147 -1.20 3.33 25.67
CA SER A 147 0.08 3.84 25.20
C SER A 147 -0.05 5.09 24.32
N ASP A 148 0.85 6.05 24.55
CA ASP A 148 1.04 7.20 23.65
C ASP A 148 1.84 6.84 22.38
N MET A 149 2.04 5.54 22.12
CA MET A 149 2.80 5.05 20.98
C MET A 149 2.02 5.18 19.69
N ASN A 150 2.70 5.64 18.65
CA ASN A 150 2.12 5.86 17.32
C ASN A 150 2.90 5.14 16.21
N GLY A 151 2.22 4.86 15.09
CA GLY A 151 2.85 4.35 13.87
C GLY A 151 3.62 3.06 14.07
N SER A 152 4.85 3.00 13.59
CA SER A 152 5.69 1.79 13.62
C SER A 152 6.08 1.33 15.02
N THR A 153 6.14 2.24 15.99
CA THR A 153 6.46 1.88 17.40
C THR A 153 5.33 1.08 18.02
N LEU A 154 4.08 1.49 17.80
CA LEU A 154 2.91 0.74 18.26
C LEU A 154 2.84 -0.65 17.61
N VAL A 155 3.03 -0.73 16.28
CA VAL A 155 3.03 -2.02 15.57
C VAL A 155 4.12 -2.94 16.10
N THR A 156 5.33 -2.42 16.29
CA THR A 156 6.47 -3.20 16.82
C THR A 156 6.19 -3.72 18.23
N ALA A 157 5.68 -2.87 19.12
CA ALA A 157 5.32 -3.25 20.47
C ALA A 157 4.21 -4.31 20.49
N ALA A 158 3.15 -4.15 19.67
CA ALA A 158 2.05 -5.10 19.59
C ALA A 158 2.51 -6.49 19.12
N TYR A 159 3.31 -6.55 18.05
CA TYR A 159 3.86 -7.83 17.59
C TYR A 159 4.83 -8.45 18.61
N ASN A 160 5.59 -7.63 19.31
CA ASN A 160 6.51 -8.12 20.34
C ASN A 160 5.79 -8.69 21.55
N MET A 161 4.62 -8.15 21.90
CA MET A 161 3.75 -8.73 22.94
C MET A 161 3.10 -10.04 22.49
N CYS A 162 2.71 -10.11 21.21
CA CYS A 162 2.00 -11.26 20.66
C CYS A 162 2.92 -12.43 20.28
N LEU A 163 4.23 -12.20 20.11
CA LEU A 163 5.22 -13.21 19.73
C LEU A 163 6.27 -13.40 20.82
N PRO A 164 6.74 -14.63 21.09
CA PRO A 164 7.75 -14.90 22.10
C PRO A 164 9.14 -14.40 21.67
N HIS A 165 10.05 -14.25 22.66
CA HIS A 165 11.50 -14.04 22.47
C HIS A 165 11.85 -12.81 21.60
N ASN A 166 11.09 -11.72 21.65
CA ASN A 166 11.31 -10.50 20.86
C ASN A 166 11.31 -10.72 19.33
N ILE A 167 10.79 -11.85 18.85
CA ILE A 167 10.69 -12.15 17.42
C ILE A 167 9.85 -11.08 16.70
N GLY A 168 8.81 -10.56 17.36
CA GLY A 168 7.94 -9.50 16.83
C GLY A 168 8.72 -8.25 16.44
N MET A 169 9.66 -7.82 17.26
CA MET A 169 10.50 -6.65 16.97
C MET A 169 11.35 -6.86 15.71
N TYR A 170 12.00 -8.02 15.59
CA TYR A 170 12.83 -8.32 14.42
C TYR A 170 11.98 -8.48 13.16
N LEU A 171 10.82 -9.15 13.26
CA LEU A 171 9.88 -9.33 12.16
C LEU A 171 9.43 -7.98 11.59
N ILE A 172 9.03 -7.05 12.46
CA ILE A 172 8.56 -5.74 12.03
C ILE A 172 9.71 -4.87 11.53
N ALA A 173 10.87 -4.87 12.20
CA ALA A 173 12.03 -4.09 11.76
C ALA A 173 12.50 -4.50 10.36
N VAL A 174 12.65 -5.80 10.11
CA VAL A 174 13.01 -6.34 8.79
C VAL A 174 11.90 -6.08 7.77
N GLY A 175 10.64 -6.28 8.16
CA GLY A 175 9.49 -6.00 7.31
C GLY A 175 9.43 -4.55 6.86
N ILE A 176 9.52 -3.60 7.77
CA ILE A 176 9.52 -2.15 7.46
C ILE A 176 10.71 -1.80 6.55
N MET A 177 11.89 -2.38 6.77
CA MET A 177 13.05 -2.14 5.92
C MET A 177 12.78 -2.56 4.47
N PHE A 178 12.21 -3.74 4.24
CA PHE A 178 11.89 -4.20 2.90
C PHE A 178 10.72 -3.44 2.28
N PHE A 179 9.66 -3.13 3.04
CA PHE A 179 8.55 -2.32 2.57
C PHE A 179 9.01 -0.91 2.15
N ALA A 180 9.82 -0.26 2.98
CA ALA A 180 10.38 1.05 2.66
C ALA A 180 11.27 0.98 1.41
N PHE A 181 12.15 0.01 1.33
CA PHE A 181 13.07 -0.16 0.20
C PHE A 181 12.31 -0.36 -1.12
N THR A 182 11.35 -1.28 -1.18
CA THR A 182 10.56 -1.52 -2.39
C THR A 182 9.71 -0.33 -2.80
N THR A 183 9.13 0.38 -1.82
CA THR A 183 8.36 1.61 -2.06
C THR A 183 9.25 2.71 -2.64
N ILE A 184 10.42 2.94 -2.07
CA ILE A 184 11.39 3.92 -2.57
C ILE A 184 11.79 3.61 -4.03
N LEU A 185 12.00 2.34 -4.38
CA LEU A 185 12.31 1.94 -5.75
C LEU A 185 11.15 2.23 -6.71
N GLY A 186 9.92 1.93 -6.31
CA GLY A 186 8.71 2.21 -7.10
C GLY A 186 8.54 3.71 -7.36
N TRP A 187 8.59 4.52 -6.32
CA TRP A 187 8.44 5.98 -6.42
C TRP A 187 9.57 6.65 -7.21
N ASN A 188 10.78 6.12 -7.16
CA ASN A 188 11.86 6.59 -8.03
C ASN A 188 11.49 6.42 -9.51
N TYR A 189 10.93 5.27 -9.87
CA TYR A 189 10.50 5.01 -11.23
C TYR A 189 9.33 5.92 -11.67
N TYR A 190 8.33 6.15 -10.80
CA TYR A 190 7.25 7.07 -11.09
C TYR A 190 7.77 8.47 -11.42
N GLY A 191 8.62 9.02 -10.58
CA GLY A 191 9.19 10.35 -10.81
C GLY A 191 10.06 10.40 -12.07
N GLU A 192 10.84 9.36 -12.37
CA GLU A 192 11.61 9.26 -13.62
C GLU A 192 10.68 9.34 -14.85
N ARG A 193 9.57 8.61 -14.84
CA ARG A 193 8.61 8.61 -15.95
C ARG A 193 7.90 9.95 -16.11
N CYS A 194 7.47 10.54 -15.01
CA CYS A 194 6.87 11.88 -15.01
C CYS A 194 7.85 12.94 -15.54
N LEU A 195 9.10 12.90 -15.13
CA LEU A 195 10.11 13.83 -15.59
C LEU A 195 10.37 13.73 -17.09
N VAL A 196 10.49 12.50 -17.60
CA VAL A 196 10.65 12.25 -19.04
C VAL A 196 9.45 12.76 -19.82
N TYR A 197 8.23 12.54 -19.31
CA TYR A 197 7.01 13.03 -19.94
C TYR A 197 6.98 14.57 -20.01
N LEU A 198 7.32 15.25 -18.93
CA LEU A 198 7.31 16.72 -18.86
C LEU A 198 8.39 17.37 -19.70
N THR A 199 9.58 16.78 -19.75
CA THR A 199 10.75 17.38 -20.44
C THR A 199 10.93 16.89 -21.86
N GLY A 200 10.24 15.82 -22.27
CA GLY A 200 10.40 15.19 -23.60
C GLY A 200 11.78 14.55 -23.81
N THR A 201 12.64 14.48 -22.78
CA THR A 201 14.02 14.00 -22.91
C THR A 201 14.47 13.16 -21.73
N THR A 202 15.41 12.24 -21.97
CA THR A 202 16.00 11.38 -20.94
C THR A 202 17.22 12.01 -20.26
N LYS A 203 17.68 13.19 -20.70
CA LYS A 203 18.89 13.85 -20.19
C LYS A 203 18.79 14.17 -18.69
N TRP A 204 17.59 14.47 -18.20
CA TRP A 204 17.35 14.85 -16.81
C TRP A 204 17.23 13.68 -15.84
N ILE A 205 17.24 12.43 -16.31
CA ILE A 205 17.14 11.24 -15.46
C ILE A 205 18.31 11.15 -14.48
N LYS A 206 19.55 11.39 -14.94
CA LYS A 206 20.74 11.32 -14.07
C LYS A 206 20.71 12.36 -12.94
N PRO A 207 20.52 13.67 -13.22
CA PRO A 207 20.35 14.65 -12.15
C PRO A 207 19.22 14.32 -11.17
N TYR A 208 18.08 13.89 -11.69
CA TYR A 208 16.95 13.48 -10.86
C TYR A 208 17.31 12.36 -9.89
N LYS A 209 17.97 11.29 -10.36
CA LYS A 209 18.39 10.18 -9.50
C LYS A 209 19.37 10.62 -8.41
N ILE A 210 20.30 11.51 -8.72
CA ILE A 210 21.25 12.06 -7.74
C ILE A 210 20.49 12.82 -6.65
N ILE A 211 19.56 13.71 -7.03
CA ILE A 211 18.75 14.48 -6.08
C ILE A 211 17.88 13.54 -5.24
N TYR A 212 17.27 12.53 -5.87
CA TYR A 212 16.44 11.54 -5.19
C TYR A 212 17.22 10.73 -4.13
N ILE A 213 18.43 10.25 -4.48
CA ILE A 213 19.30 9.52 -3.56
C ILE A 213 19.77 10.43 -2.41
N ALA A 214 20.12 11.69 -2.71
CA ALA A 214 20.46 12.67 -1.68
C ALA A 214 19.30 12.93 -0.71
N ALA A 215 18.07 13.04 -1.22
CA ALA A 215 16.87 13.20 -0.40
C ALA A 215 16.64 12.00 0.53
N ILE A 216 16.87 10.77 0.06
CA ILE A 216 16.78 9.55 0.90
C ILE A 216 17.84 9.59 2.01
N ALA A 217 19.07 10.01 1.70
CA ALA A 217 20.15 10.12 2.69
C ALA A 217 19.83 11.16 3.77
N LEU A 218 19.13 12.23 3.42
CA LEU A 218 18.72 13.31 4.34
C LEU A 218 17.45 12.97 5.13
N ALA A 219 16.60 12.08 4.63
CA ALA A 219 15.31 11.76 5.24
C ALA A 219 15.37 11.39 6.74
N PRO A 220 16.36 10.64 7.25
CA PRO A 220 16.45 10.30 8.67
C PRO A 220 16.67 11.50 9.61
N PHE A 221 17.09 12.65 9.07
CA PHE A 221 17.35 13.88 9.84
C PHE A 221 16.14 14.83 9.87
N LEU A 222 15.08 14.49 9.13
CA LEU A 222 13.87 15.31 9.03
C LEU A 222 12.82 14.86 10.03
N SER A 223 12.03 15.81 10.54
CA SER A 223 10.87 15.51 11.37
C SER A 223 9.73 14.89 10.54
N LEU A 224 9.01 13.91 11.11
CA LEU A 224 7.98 13.17 10.38
C LEU A 224 6.73 13.99 10.07
N GLU A 225 6.33 14.89 10.96
CA GLU A 225 5.07 15.61 10.87
C GLU A 225 4.95 16.49 9.60
N PRO A 226 5.93 17.37 9.27
CA PRO A 226 5.90 18.13 8.02
C PRO A 226 5.94 17.25 6.77
N ILE A 227 6.64 16.10 6.84
CA ILE A 227 6.72 15.17 5.70
C ILE A 227 5.35 14.55 5.43
N TRP A 228 4.62 14.14 6.46
CA TRP A 228 3.27 13.62 6.30
C TRP A 228 2.31 14.66 5.74
N LEU A 229 2.38 15.91 6.21
CA LEU A 229 1.56 16.99 5.69
C LEU A 229 1.85 17.25 4.20
N LEU A 230 3.12 17.29 3.82
CA LEU A 230 3.52 17.46 2.43
C LEU A 230 3.04 16.29 1.55
N ALA A 231 3.14 15.05 2.05
CA ALA A 231 2.64 13.87 1.36
C ALA A 231 1.11 13.92 1.16
N ASP A 232 0.36 14.33 2.16
CA ASP A 232 -1.10 14.46 2.08
C ASP A 232 -1.51 15.55 1.05
N ILE A 233 -0.81 16.69 1.01
CA ILE A 233 -1.05 17.76 0.03
C ILE A 233 -0.73 17.27 -1.39
N THR A 234 0.43 16.66 -1.59
CA THR A 234 0.83 16.17 -2.92
C THR A 234 -0.09 15.08 -3.44
N ASN A 235 -0.53 14.14 -2.58
CA ASN A 235 -1.51 13.13 -2.92
C ASN A 235 -2.85 13.75 -3.33
N ALA A 236 -3.35 14.75 -2.59
CA ALA A 236 -4.57 15.46 -2.95
C ALA A 236 -4.48 16.12 -4.33
N LEU A 237 -3.34 16.73 -4.64
CA LEU A 237 -3.09 17.32 -5.96
C LEU A 237 -3.03 16.27 -7.09
N MET A 238 -2.52 15.07 -6.81
CA MET A 238 -2.45 13.97 -7.78
C MET A 238 -3.84 13.37 -8.09
N ILE A 239 -4.75 13.34 -7.11
CA ILE A 239 -6.09 12.79 -7.29
C ILE A 239 -6.89 13.57 -8.34
N ILE A 240 -6.82 14.90 -8.34
CA ILE A 240 -7.64 15.76 -9.18
C ILE A 240 -7.49 15.45 -10.68
N PRO A 241 -6.28 15.51 -11.27
CA PRO A 241 -6.11 15.23 -12.70
C PRO A 241 -6.42 13.78 -13.06
N ASN A 242 -6.14 12.83 -12.15
CA ASN A 242 -6.43 11.44 -12.41
C ASN A 242 -7.94 11.15 -12.44
N LEU A 243 -8.73 11.72 -11.53
CA LEU A 243 -10.19 11.57 -11.55
C LEU A 243 -10.79 12.17 -12.82
N ILE A 244 -10.32 13.33 -13.26
CA ILE A 244 -10.73 13.93 -14.54
C ILE A 244 -10.46 12.96 -15.69
N ALA A 245 -9.26 12.37 -15.74
CA ALA A 245 -8.88 11.40 -16.78
C ALA A 245 -9.76 10.14 -16.75
N ILE A 246 -10.03 9.56 -15.58
CA ILE A 246 -10.89 8.37 -15.43
C ILE A 246 -12.31 8.66 -15.91
N ILE A 247 -12.88 9.81 -15.52
CA ILE A 247 -14.23 10.22 -15.93
C ILE A 247 -14.29 10.42 -17.45
N ALA A 248 -13.29 11.07 -18.03
CA ALA A 248 -13.22 11.30 -19.49
C ALA A 248 -13.10 9.95 -20.26
N LEU A 249 -12.31 9.01 -19.75
CA LEU A 249 -12.07 7.72 -20.39
C LEU A 249 -13.12 6.64 -20.06
N ARG A 250 -14.14 6.96 -19.28
CA ARG A 250 -15.15 5.98 -18.79
C ARG A 250 -15.74 5.09 -19.88
N LYS A 251 -16.04 5.66 -21.05
CA LYS A 251 -16.63 4.91 -22.17
C LYS A 251 -15.64 3.88 -22.74
N VAL A 252 -14.37 4.25 -22.85
CA VAL A 252 -13.30 3.35 -23.32
C VAL A 252 -13.10 2.21 -22.32
N ILE A 253 -13.01 2.52 -21.02
CA ILE A 253 -12.83 1.53 -19.95
C ILE A 253 -13.97 0.51 -19.96
N ILE A 254 -15.22 0.98 -20.03
CA ILE A 254 -16.40 0.11 -20.06
C ILE A 254 -16.41 -0.74 -21.35
N GLY A 255 -16.09 -0.16 -22.51
CA GLY A 255 -16.06 -0.85 -23.78
C GLY A 255 -15.03 -1.98 -23.80
N GLU A 256 -13.79 -1.68 -23.43
CA GLU A 256 -12.69 -2.66 -23.35
C GLU A 256 -13.00 -3.79 -22.35
N THR A 257 -13.60 -3.44 -21.22
CA THR A 257 -13.99 -4.43 -20.18
C THR A 257 -15.05 -5.40 -20.73
N LYS A 258 -16.09 -4.88 -21.39
CA LYS A 258 -17.14 -5.71 -22.00
C LYS A 258 -16.57 -6.62 -23.09
N LEU A 259 -15.72 -6.09 -23.96
CA LEU A 259 -15.08 -6.84 -25.04
C LEU A 259 -14.20 -7.98 -24.49
N TYR A 260 -13.42 -7.70 -23.43
CA TYR A 260 -12.58 -8.71 -22.77
C TYR A 260 -13.39 -9.87 -22.21
N PHE A 261 -14.48 -9.61 -21.50
CA PHE A 261 -15.31 -10.66 -20.92
C PHE A 261 -16.12 -11.42 -21.98
N SER A 262 -16.57 -10.79 -23.05
CA SER A 262 -17.21 -11.45 -24.17
C SER A 262 -16.28 -12.48 -24.82
N LYS A 263 -15.07 -12.06 -25.23
CA LYS A 263 -14.07 -12.98 -25.82
C LYS A 263 -13.72 -14.14 -24.89
N ARG A 264 -13.54 -13.86 -23.60
CA ARG A 264 -13.24 -14.91 -22.60
C ARG A 264 -14.38 -15.93 -22.45
N ASN A 265 -15.63 -15.50 -22.57
CA ASN A 265 -16.79 -16.41 -22.51
C ASN A 265 -16.88 -17.27 -23.77
N GLU A 266 -16.61 -16.71 -24.96
CA GLU A 266 -16.53 -17.44 -26.21
C GLU A 266 -15.43 -18.52 -26.18
N GLU A 267 -14.24 -18.19 -25.69
CA GLU A 267 -13.13 -19.13 -25.51
C GLU A 267 -13.50 -20.27 -24.55
N LYS A 268 -14.18 -19.97 -23.43
CA LYS A 268 -14.65 -20.98 -22.48
C LYS A 268 -15.70 -21.91 -23.08
N MET A 269 -16.64 -21.36 -23.84
CA MET A 269 -17.65 -22.15 -24.53
C MET A 269 -17.04 -23.08 -25.59
N SER A 270 -16.10 -22.54 -26.39
CA SER A 270 -15.37 -23.33 -27.38
C SER A 270 -14.55 -24.47 -26.74
N ALA A 271 -13.89 -24.19 -25.60
CA ALA A 271 -13.16 -25.21 -24.87
C ALA A 271 -14.08 -26.27 -24.25
N ALA A 272 -15.26 -25.89 -23.76
CA ALA A 272 -16.24 -26.83 -23.23
C ALA A 272 -16.82 -27.75 -24.31
N VAL A 273 -17.09 -27.23 -25.50
CA VAL A 273 -17.55 -28.04 -26.64
C VAL A 273 -16.49 -29.06 -27.05
N LYS A 274 -15.21 -28.66 -27.15
CA LYS A 274 -14.11 -29.57 -27.48
C LYS A 274 -13.80 -30.63 -26.41
N ALA A 275 -14.24 -30.43 -25.19
CA ALA A 275 -14.08 -31.41 -24.10
C ALA A 275 -15.20 -32.45 -24.06
N VAL A 276 -16.27 -32.24 -24.82
CA VAL A 276 -17.44 -33.15 -24.93
C VAL A 276 -17.37 -33.98 -26.20
N GLU A 277 -16.59 -33.59 -27.20
CA GLU A 277 -16.22 -34.36 -28.37
C GLU A 277 -15.04 -35.32 -28.05
#